data_120750810f32778338d94d4724af09f2
#
_entry.id   120750810f32778338d94d4724af09f2
#
_cell.length_a   1.000
_cell.length_b   1.000
_cell.length_c   1.000
_cell.angle_alpha   90.00
_cell.angle_beta   90.00
_cell.angle_gamma   90.00
#
_symmetry.space_group_name_H-M   'P 1'
#
loop_
_entity.id
_entity.type
_entity.pdbx_description
1 polymer ?
#
loop_
_entity_poly.entity_id
_entity_poly.type
_entity_poly.pdbx_seq_one_letter_code
_entity_poly.pdbx_strand_id
1 'polypeptide(L)'
;NFATTHELAQNNLERKNQSVLTYLWADVYAAAFYAPTKASARQAVSTPLTQRLELYYFRNIDSQDVVKAAWVTLERQHDAATLQRLRPELDALHATFKDIQPGDRYAQNFAAGSGLTLEINGNVAYSSPNPALARAYLGIWLSPDGLSDELRTSLLAD
;
A
#
# COMPACT_ATOMS: atom_id res chain seq x y z
N ASN A 1 -17.05 -2.01 -1.10
CA ASN A 1 -17.05 -0.79 -1.92
C ASN A 1 -15.97 0.18 -1.49
N PHE A 2 -15.31 0.78 -2.47
CA PHE A 2 -14.34 1.85 -2.25
C PHE A 2 -14.99 3.20 -2.59
N ALA A 3 -14.75 4.21 -1.76
CA ALA A 3 -15.22 5.56 -2.04
C ALA A 3 -14.59 6.06 -3.36
N THR A 4 -15.30 6.94 -4.07
CA THR A 4 -14.79 7.51 -5.32
C THR A 4 -13.77 8.62 -5.07
N THR A 5 -13.81 9.26 -3.90
CA THR A 5 -12.87 10.30 -3.48
C THR A 5 -12.46 10.08 -2.04
N HIS A 6 -11.32 10.66 -1.67
CA HIS A 6 -10.82 10.62 -0.30
C HIS A 6 -10.03 11.91 -0.03
N GLU A 7 -10.30 12.56 1.09
CA GLU A 7 -9.55 13.73 1.50
C GLU A 7 -8.36 13.32 2.37
N LEU A 8 -7.16 13.77 2.02
CA LEU A 8 -5.93 13.45 2.72
C LEU A 8 -5.04 14.69 2.76
N ALA A 9 -4.66 15.15 3.97
CA ALA A 9 -3.76 16.29 4.16
C ALA A 9 -4.19 17.50 3.32
N GLN A 10 -5.48 17.84 3.33
CA GLN A 10 -6.09 18.94 2.58
C GLN A 10 -6.04 18.75 1.05
N ASN A 11 -5.69 17.56 0.59
CA ASN A 11 -5.75 17.19 -0.82
C ASN A 11 -6.97 16.33 -1.08
N ASN A 12 -7.70 16.63 -2.13
CA ASN A 12 -8.81 15.79 -2.55
C ASN A 12 -8.31 14.77 -3.55
N LEU A 13 -8.31 13.50 -3.14
CA LEU A 13 -7.85 12.40 -3.99
C LEU A 13 -9.02 11.75 -4.69
N GLU A 14 -8.77 11.33 -5.92
CA GLU A 14 -9.72 10.60 -6.75
C GLU A 14 -9.28 9.14 -6.87
N ARG A 15 -10.24 8.22 -6.78
CA ARG A 15 -9.96 6.82 -7.06
C ARG A 15 -9.61 6.65 -8.53
N LYS A 16 -8.36 6.29 -8.81
CA LYS A 16 -7.88 6.12 -10.17
C LYS A 16 -8.27 4.76 -10.72
N ASN A 17 -8.06 3.71 -9.92
CA ASN A 17 -8.36 2.34 -10.31
C ASN A 17 -8.72 1.51 -9.09
N GLN A 18 -9.38 0.38 -9.35
CA GLN A 18 -9.57 -0.68 -8.37
C GLN A 18 -9.40 -2.02 -9.08
N SER A 19 -8.93 -3.01 -8.36
CA SER A 19 -8.69 -4.34 -8.90
C SER A 19 -8.73 -5.37 -7.79
N VAL A 20 -8.76 -6.66 -8.16
CA VAL A 20 -8.80 -7.77 -7.21
C VAL A 20 -7.54 -8.59 -7.37
N LEU A 21 -6.90 -8.92 -6.25
CA LEU A 21 -5.81 -9.90 -6.25
C LEU A 21 -6.40 -11.29 -6.09
N THR A 22 -6.15 -12.13 -7.10
CA THR A 22 -6.56 -13.53 -7.09
C THR A 22 -5.34 -14.42 -6.95
N TYR A 23 -5.39 -15.42 -6.08
CA TYR A 23 -4.33 -16.39 -5.89
C TYR A 23 -4.92 -17.79 -5.79
N LEU A 24 -4.42 -18.71 -6.62
CA LEU A 24 -4.90 -20.10 -6.66
C LEU A 24 -6.44 -20.17 -6.77
N TRP A 25 -7.01 -19.41 -7.72
CA TRP A 25 -8.46 -19.34 -8.02
C TRP A 25 -9.30 -18.70 -6.91
N ALA A 26 -8.67 -18.16 -5.88
CA ALA A 26 -9.40 -17.50 -4.80
C ALA A 26 -9.10 -16.00 -4.78
N ASP A 27 -10.12 -15.19 -4.64
CA ASP A 27 -9.98 -13.76 -4.43
C ASP A 27 -9.44 -13.52 -3.02
N VAL A 28 -8.33 -12.81 -2.89
CA VAL A 28 -7.68 -12.56 -1.62
C VAL A 28 -8.09 -11.21 -1.05
N TYR A 29 -7.94 -10.16 -1.86
CA TYR A 29 -8.40 -8.82 -1.48
C TYR A 29 -8.69 -8.00 -2.74
N ALA A 30 -9.48 -6.94 -2.56
CA ALA A 30 -9.63 -5.88 -3.55
C ALA A 30 -8.73 -4.72 -3.15
N ALA A 31 -8.17 -4.03 -4.14
CA ALA A 31 -7.31 -2.87 -3.93
C ALA A 31 -7.84 -1.67 -4.71
N ALA A 32 -7.70 -0.47 -4.12
CA ALA A 32 -8.05 0.78 -4.79
C ALA A 32 -6.89 1.76 -4.62
N PHE A 33 -6.54 2.45 -5.71
CA PHE A 33 -5.48 3.45 -5.70
C PHE A 33 -6.06 4.84 -5.93
N TYR A 34 -5.66 5.78 -5.07
CA TYR A 34 -6.14 7.16 -5.08
C TYR A 34 -4.97 8.12 -5.31
N ALA A 35 -5.19 9.14 -6.12
CA ALA A 35 -4.21 10.16 -6.43
C ALA A 35 -4.92 11.49 -6.73
N PRO A 36 -4.19 12.62 -6.80
CA PRO A 36 -4.81 13.90 -7.13
C PRO A 36 -5.54 13.86 -8.47
N THR A 37 -6.65 14.57 -8.55
CA THR A 37 -7.51 14.57 -9.73
C THR A 37 -6.77 14.91 -11.03
N LYS A 38 -5.81 15.83 -10.97
CA LYS A 38 -5.08 16.31 -12.14
C LYS A 38 -3.91 15.41 -12.55
N ALA A 39 -3.58 14.39 -11.76
CA ALA A 39 -2.47 13.48 -12.05
C ALA A 39 -3.01 12.14 -12.52
N SER A 40 -2.23 11.46 -13.37
CA SER A 40 -2.50 10.04 -13.65
C SER A 40 -1.96 9.20 -12.49
N ALA A 41 -2.41 7.94 -12.41
CA ALA A 41 -1.89 7.01 -11.41
C ALA A 41 -0.37 6.85 -11.55
N ARG A 42 0.13 6.70 -12.77
CA ARG A 42 1.57 6.55 -13.05
C ARG A 42 2.36 7.78 -12.63
N GLN A 43 1.85 8.97 -12.87
CA GLN A 43 2.50 10.21 -12.45
C GLN A 43 2.60 10.30 -10.93
N ALA A 44 1.54 9.93 -10.23
CA ALA A 44 1.52 9.98 -8.76
C ALA A 44 2.58 9.07 -8.14
N VAL A 45 2.87 7.94 -8.77
CA VAL A 45 3.88 6.99 -8.29
C VAL A 45 5.29 7.43 -8.71
N SER A 46 5.49 7.82 -9.98
CA SER A 46 6.82 8.17 -10.50
C SER A 46 7.34 9.50 -9.94
N THR A 47 6.47 10.47 -9.74
CA THR A 47 6.78 11.73 -9.05
C THR A 47 6.00 11.68 -7.74
N PRO A 48 6.61 11.26 -6.62
CA PRO A 48 5.83 10.90 -5.42
C PRO A 48 4.88 12.00 -4.98
N LEU A 49 3.64 11.91 -5.43
CA LEU A 49 2.55 12.80 -5.05
C LEU A 49 1.78 12.19 -3.88
N THR A 50 0.98 13.02 -3.22
CA THR A 50 0.05 12.53 -2.18
C THR A 50 -0.83 11.45 -2.79
N GLN A 51 -0.92 10.29 -2.12
CA GLN A 51 -1.57 9.11 -2.67
C GLN A 51 -2.06 8.19 -1.55
N ARG A 52 -3.00 7.31 -1.90
CA ARG A 52 -3.56 6.33 -0.97
C ARG A 52 -3.77 5.00 -1.67
N LEU A 53 -3.37 3.93 -1.00
CA LEU A 53 -3.68 2.56 -1.41
C LEU A 53 -4.54 1.92 -0.33
N GLU A 54 -5.73 1.46 -0.69
CA GLU A 54 -6.66 0.83 0.24
C GLU A 54 -6.89 -0.61 -0.18
N LEU A 55 -6.82 -1.54 0.80
CA LEU A 55 -7.07 -2.96 0.60
C LEU A 55 -8.28 -3.39 1.40
N TYR A 56 -9.16 -4.17 0.77
CA TYR A 56 -10.31 -4.79 1.41
C TYR A 56 -10.16 -6.31 1.29
N TYR A 57 -10.04 -7.00 2.44
CA TYR A 57 -9.73 -8.42 2.47
C TYR A 57 -10.96 -9.28 2.44
N PHE A 58 -10.90 -10.40 1.72
CA PHE A 58 -11.98 -11.37 1.59
C PHE A 58 -11.76 -12.62 2.42
N ARG A 59 -10.57 -12.81 2.99
CA ARG A 59 -10.16 -14.07 3.63
C ARG A 59 -9.46 -13.83 4.95
N ASN A 60 -9.41 -14.90 5.76
CA ASN A 60 -8.55 -14.93 6.95
C ASN A 60 -7.11 -15.12 6.51
N ILE A 61 -6.21 -14.28 7.01
CA ILE A 61 -4.76 -14.38 6.74
C ILE A 61 -4.03 -14.08 8.02
N ASP A 62 -3.12 -14.98 8.41
CA ASP A 62 -2.29 -14.75 9.59
C ASP A 62 -1.35 -13.57 9.36
N SER A 63 -1.17 -12.74 10.36
CA SER A 63 -0.30 -11.55 10.27
C SER A 63 1.12 -11.94 9.88
N GLN A 64 1.62 -13.08 10.36
CA GLN A 64 2.95 -13.57 10.00
C GLN A 64 3.10 -13.83 8.51
N ASP A 65 2.05 -14.33 7.87
CA ASP A 65 2.08 -14.59 6.43
C ASP A 65 2.10 -13.28 5.63
N VAL A 66 1.38 -12.25 6.10
CA VAL A 66 1.40 -10.93 5.47
C VAL A 66 2.80 -10.32 5.57
N VAL A 67 3.40 -10.38 6.76
CA VAL A 67 4.76 -9.85 7.00
C VAL A 67 5.78 -10.59 6.13
N LYS A 68 5.66 -11.92 6.05
CA LYS A 68 6.55 -12.74 5.23
C LYS A 68 6.46 -12.37 3.74
N ALA A 69 5.24 -12.19 3.24
CA ALA A 69 5.03 -11.79 1.84
C ALA A 69 5.63 -10.41 1.57
N ALA A 70 5.51 -9.48 2.51
CA ALA A 70 6.10 -8.15 2.41
C ALA A 70 7.63 -8.25 2.33
N TRP A 71 8.26 -9.04 3.21
CA TRP A 71 9.72 -9.20 3.21
C TRP A 71 10.24 -9.87 1.94
N VAL A 72 9.58 -10.92 1.46
CA VAL A 72 9.97 -11.58 0.20
C VAL A 72 9.96 -10.57 -0.95
N THR A 73 8.95 -9.70 -1.01
CA THR A 73 8.85 -8.68 -2.04
C THR A 73 9.92 -7.60 -1.88
N LEU A 74 10.09 -7.08 -0.66
CA LEU A 74 11.09 -6.05 -0.38
C LEU A 74 12.51 -6.54 -0.70
N GLU A 75 12.82 -7.78 -0.36
CA GLU A 75 14.13 -8.37 -0.64
C GLU A 75 14.39 -8.53 -2.14
N ARG A 76 13.33 -8.71 -2.92
CA ARG A 76 13.43 -8.75 -4.39
C ARG A 76 13.64 -7.36 -4.98
N GLN A 77 13.09 -6.32 -4.36
CA GLN A 77 13.09 -4.96 -4.89
C GLN A 77 14.28 -4.11 -4.44
N HIS A 78 14.91 -4.44 -3.33
CA HIS A 78 15.93 -3.60 -2.70
C HIS A 78 17.16 -4.39 -2.31
N ASP A 79 18.31 -3.71 -2.23
CA ASP A 79 19.53 -4.32 -1.73
C ASP A 79 19.51 -4.42 -0.19
N ALA A 80 20.44 -5.22 0.35
CA ALA A 80 20.53 -5.48 1.79
C ALA A 80 20.78 -4.19 2.59
N ALA A 81 21.59 -3.28 2.07
CA ALA A 81 21.93 -2.04 2.77
C ALA A 81 20.71 -1.14 2.92
N THR A 82 19.89 -1.02 1.87
CA THR A 82 18.64 -0.26 1.90
C THR A 82 17.68 -0.82 2.93
N LEU A 83 17.48 -2.14 2.92
CA LEU A 83 16.57 -2.80 3.86
C LEU A 83 17.07 -2.69 5.30
N GLN A 84 18.39 -2.76 5.50
CA GLN A 84 18.95 -2.62 6.84
C GLN A 84 18.69 -1.23 7.43
N ARG A 85 18.77 -0.19 6.61
CA ARG A 85 18.45 1.18 7.05
C ARG A 85 16.99 1.35 7.42
N LEU A 86 16.09 0.68 6.68
CA LEU A 86 14.65 0.78 6.90
C LEU A 86 14.12 -0.22 7.93
N ARG A 87 14.94 -1.20 8.32
CA ARG A 87 14.48 -2.31 9.15
C ARG A 87 13.81 -1.91 10.46
N PRO A 88 14.35 -0.97 11.25
CA PRO A 88 13.68 -0.58 12.50
C PRO A 88 12.26 -0.06 12.27
N GLU A 89 12.06 0.75 11.22
CA GLU A 89 10.72 1.27 10.90
C GLU A 89 9.82 0.20 10.29
N LEU A 90 10.36 -0.69 9.44
CA LEU A 90 9.61 -1.79 8.89
C LEU A 90 9.13 -2.75 9.99
N ASP A 91 9.99 -3.06 10.94
CA ASP A 91 9.62 -3.93 12.06
C ASP A 91 8.55 -3.26 12.93
N ALA A 92 8.65 -1.96 13.18
CA ALA A 92 7.65 -1.22 13.95
C ALA A 92 6.30 -1.18 13.22
N LEU A 93 6.31 -0.97 11.91
CA LEU A 93 5.10 -0.99 11.10
C LEU A 93 4.47 -2.38 11.14
N HIS A 94 5.24 -3.43 10.93
CA HIS A 94 4.75 -4.81 10.94
C HIS A 94 4.22 -5.23 12.31
N ALA A 95 4.77 -4.67 13.40
CA ALA A 95 4.30 -4.98 14.74
C ALA A 95 2.87 -4.50 14.99
N THR A 96 2.34 -3.58 14.17
CA THR A 96 0.96 -3.12 14.29
C THR A 96 -0.05 -4.05 13.60
N PHE A 97 0.42 -4.96 12.75
CA PHE A 97 -0.47 -5.86 12.00
C PHE A 97 -1.15 -6.84 12.94
N LYS A 98 -2.40 -7.14 12.62
CA LYS A 98 -3.21 -8.15 13.31
C LYS A 98 -3.56 -9.24 12.31
N ASP A 99 -4.01 -10.38 12.81
CA ASP A 99 -4.58 -11.41 11.95
C ASP A 99 -5.75 -10.82 11.20
N ILE A 100 -5.76 -11.03 9.89
CA ILE A 100 -6.73 -10.44 8.99
C ILE A 100 -7.96 -11.33 8.91
N GLN A 101 -9.13 -10.69 8.96
CA GLN A 101 -10.42 -11.35 8.81
C GLN A 101 -11.15 -10.79 7.58
N PRO A 102 -12.09 -11.56 6.99
CA PRO A 102 -12.91 -11.02 5.93
C PRO A 102 -13.60 -9.72 6.35
N GLY A 103 -13.54 -8.71 5.48
CA GLY A 103 -14.07 -7.38 5.76
C GLY A 103 -13.08 -6.39 6.33
N ASP A 104 -11.89 -6.82 6.72
CA ASP A 104 -10.85 -5.91 7.20
C ASP A 104 -10.35 -5.01 6.07
N ARG A 105 -10.09 -3.74 6.42
CA ARG A 105 -9.53 -2.73 5.52
C ARG A 105 -8.20 -2.23 6.05
N TYR A 106 -7.20 -2.27 5.18
CA TYR A 106 -5.89 -1.69 5.44
C TYR A 106 -5.65 -0.59 4.42
N ALA A 107 -5.21 0.57 4.86
CA ALA A 107 -4.91 1.66 3.94
C ALA A 107 -3.55 2.26 4.26
N GLN A 108 -2.81 2.59 3.21
CA GLN A 108 -1.55 3.29 3.30
C GLN A 108 -1.71 4.64 2.64
N ASN A 109 -1.32 5.69 3.36
CA ASN A 109 -1.36 7.05 2.86
C ASN A 109 0.05 7.61 2.82
N PHE A 110 0.42 8.20 1.69
CA PHE A 110 1.58 9.04 1.62
C PHE A 110 1.12 10.47 1.40
N ALA A 111 1.45 11.35 2.34
CA ALA A 111 1.23 12.78 2.18
C ALA A 111 2.58 13.43 1.91
N ALA A 112 2.73 14.09 0.76
CA ALA A 112 3.97 14.76 0.41
C ALA A 112 4.34 15.76 1.52
N GLY A 113 5.56 15.63 2.04
CA GLY A 113 6.05 16.44 3.16
C GLY A 113 5.70 15.92 4.54
N SER A 114 4.82 14.92 4.66
CA SER A 114 4.39 14.37 5.97
C SER A 114 4.70 12.89 6.17
N GLY A 115 4.97 12.14 5.09
CA GLY A 115 5.37 10.75 5.16
C GLY A 115 4.22 9.76 5.06
N LEU A 116 4.38 8.61 5.72
CA LEU A 116 3.48 7.47 5.63
C LEU A 116 2.59 7.36 6.85
N THR A 117 1.31 7.04 6.61
CA THR A 117 0.43 6.53 7.67
C THR A 117 -0.18 5.21 7.22
N LEU A 118 -0.33 4.28 8.17
CA LEU A 118 -1.05 3.03 7.98
C LEU A 118 -2.33 3.10 8.79
N GLU A 119 -3.46 2.80 8.14
CA GLU A 119 -4.75 2.68 8.79
C GLU A 119 -5.21 1.22 8.79
N ILE A 120 -5.76 0.79 9.89
CA ILE A 120 -6.43 -0.51 10.01
C ILE A 120 -7.87 -0.23 10.41
N ASN A 121 -8.80 -0.57 9.54
CA ASN A 121 -10.24 -0.34 9.75
C ASN A 121 -10.54 1.13 10.11
N GLY A 122 -9.88 2.05 9.40
CA GLY A 122 -10.10 3.48 9.57
C GLY A 122 -9.32 4.15 10.70
N ASN A 123 -8.58 3.38 11.50
CA ASN A 123 -7.80 3.90 12.62
C ASN A 123 -6.31 3.89 12.27
N VAL A 124 -5.62 5.01 12.53
CA VAL A 124 -4.18 5.10 12.30
C VAL A 124 -3.47 4.17 13.28
N ALA A 125 -2.74 3.19 12.73
CA ALA A 125 -1.97 2.22 13.49
C ALA A 125 -0.48 2.55 13.52
N TYR A 126 0.03 3.24 12.49
CA TYR A 126 1.43 3.59 12.39
C TYR A 126 1.62 4.86 11.57
N SER A 127 2.60 5.67 11.93
CA SER A 127 2.99 6.87 11.18
C SER A 127 4.50 7.02 11.18
N SER A 128 5.05 7.48 10.07
CA SER A 128 6.47 7.81 9.95
C SER A 128 6.65 8.99 8.99
N PRO A 129 7.48 9.97 9.34
CA PRO A 129 7.78 11.07 8.42
C PRO A 129 8.76 10.70 7.32
N ASN A 130 9.29 9.47 7.31
CA ASN A 130 10.33 9.05 6.39
C ASN A 130 9.76 8.73 4.99
N PRO A 131 10.06 9.56 3.97
CA PRO A 131 9.55 9.30 2.61
C PRO A 131 10.15 8.05 1.98
N ALA A 132 11.34 7.62 2.40
CA ALA A 132 11.96 6.39 1.90
C ALA A 132 11.17 5.16 2.34
N LEU A 133 10.65 5.17 3.58
CA LEU A 133 9.78 4.10 4.05
C LEU A 133 8.48 4.05 3.25
N ALA A 134 7.86 5.21 3.02
CA ALA A 134 6.63 5.30 2.24
C ALA A 134 6.83 4.74 0.84
N ARG A 135 7.92 5.13 0.16
CA ARG A 135 8.22 4.65 -1.19
C ARG A 135 8.44 3.14 -1.21
N ALA A 136 9.19 2.62 -0.25
CA ALA A 136 9.47 1.20 -0.20
C ALA A 136 8.21 0.39 0.08
N TYR A 137 7.40 0.82 1.03
CA TYR A 137 6.23 0.04 1.42
C TYR A 137 5.11 0.10 0.38
N LEU A 138 4.77 1.27 -0.11
CA LEU A 138 3.82 1.39 -1.24
C LEU A 138 4.35 0.68 -2.48
N GLY A 139 5.67 0.65 -2.66
CA GLY A 139 6.32 -0.03 -3.77
C GLY A 139 6.08 -1.54 -3.80
N ILE A 140 5.72 -2.16 -2.68
CA ILE A 140 5.36 -3.59 -2.67
C ILE A 140 4.24 -3.86 -3.69
N TRP A 141 3.30 -2.93 -3.84
CA TRP A 141 2.19 -3.03 -4.80
C TRP A 141 2.43 -2.24 -6.07
N LEU A 142 3.08 -1.06 -5.97
CA LEU A 142 3.06 -0.04 -7.03
C LEU A 142 4.37 0.07 -7.82
N SER A 143 5.42 -0.62 -7.41
CA SER A 143 6.72 -0.62 -8.11
C SER A 143 6.93 -1.92 -8.88
N PRO A 144 7.86 -1.94 -9.86
CA PRO A 144 8.21 -3.18 -10.56
C PRO A 144 8.72 -4.25 -9.60
N ASP A 145 8.58 -5.51 -10.00
CA ASP A 145 9.00 -6.69 -9.22
C ASP A 145 8.29 -6.79 -7.87
N GLY A 146 7.09 -6.24 -7.81
CA GLY A 146 6.28 -6.23 -6.61
C GLY A 146 5.51 -7.52 -6.36
N LEU A 147 4.50 -7.41 -5.53
CA LEU A 147 3.68 -8.55 -5.11
C LEU A 147 2.94 -9.18 -6.29
N SER A 148 2.45 -8.37 -7.23
CA SER A 148 1.73 -8.83 -8.42
C SER A 148 1.85 -7.81 -9.54
N ASP A 149 2.49 -8.20 -10.63
CA ASP A 149 2.61 -7.33 -11.81
C ASP A 149 1.24 -7.05 -12.43
N GLU A 150 0.35 -8.03 -12.44
CA GLU A 150 -1.00 -7.88 -12.97
C GLU A 150 -1.79 -6.85 -12.16
N LEU A 151 -1.76 -6.96 -10.84
CA LEU A 151 -2.42 -6.00 -9.96
C LEU A 151 -1.84 -4.59 -10.16
N ARG A 152 -0.52 -4.48 -10.20
CA ARG A 152 0.16 -3.19 -10.43
C ARG A 152 -0.29 -2.56 -11.74
N THR A 153 -0.30 -3.33 -12.82
CA THR A 153 -0.74 -2.85 -14.13
C THR A 153 -2.17 -2.32 -14.09
N SER A 154 -3.06 -3.04 -13.41
CA SER A 154 -4.45 -2.63 -13.26
C SER A 154 -4.60 -1.36 -12.43
N LEU A 155 -3.85 -1.24 -11.33
CA LEU A 155 -3.94 -0.07 -10.45
C LEU A 155 -3.36 1.20 -11.09
N LEU A 156 -2.37 1.06 -11.97
CA LEU A 156 -1.70 2.18 -12.62
C LEU A 156 -2.22 2.48 -14.03
N ALA A 157 -3.25 1.79 -14.48
CA ALA A 157 -3.84 2.00 -15.81
C ALA A 157 -4.45 3.40 -15.94
N ASP A 158 -4.43 3.93 -17.16
CA ASP A 158 -5.07 5.21 -17.50
C ASP A 158 -6.57 5.04 -17.72
#